data_7312ec643320c57ca42c859723c1edd7
#
_entry.id   7312ec643320c57ca42c859723c1edd7
#
_cell.length_a   1.000
_cell.length_b   1.000
_cell.length_c   1.000
_cell.angle_alpha   90.00
_cell.angle_beta   90.00
_cell.angle_gamma   90.00
#
_symmetry.space_group_name_H-M   'P 1'
#
loop_
_entity.id
_entity.type
_entity.pdbx_description
1 polymer ?
#
loop_
_entity_poly.entity_id
_entity_poly.type
_entity_poly.pdbx_seq_one_letter_code
_entity_poly.pdbx_strand_id
1 'polypeptide(L)'
;MTPHSDPDGPVIFRIDGRKIKSTTDFYREIGFAVNGPGGYFGRNLDALADCLRGGFGTPEDRAYEFEWEHSALSRRYLKDVQRGQSSFFESVRDVFDTAGVTLNLK
;
A
#
# COMPACT_ATOMS: atom_id res chain seq x y z
N MET A 1 -9.50 -22.87 13.55
CA MET A 1 -8.77 -22.69 12.35
C MET A 1 -9.16 -21.37 11.68
N THR A 2 -8.22 -20.74 11.17
CA THR A 2 -8.49 -19.54 10.43
C THR A 2 -9.01 -19.92 9.08
N PRO A 3 -10.27 -19.71 8.82
CA PRO A 3 -10.90 -20.31 7.63
C PRO A 3 -10.30 -19.79 6.34
N HIS A 4 -9.68 -18.65 6.39
CA HIS A 4 -9.10 -18.06 5.21
C HIS A 4 -7.61 -18.29 5.10
N SER A 5 -7.07 -19.11 5.97
CA SER A 5 -5.65 -19.45 5.89
C SER A 5 -5.43 -20.51 4.86
N ASP A 6 -5.62 -20.15 3.64
CA ASP A 6 -5.23 -21.00 2.53
C ASP A 6 -3.73 -20.81 2.35
N PRO A 7 -2.91 -21.83 2.62
CA PRO A 7 -1.46 -21.67 2.49
C PRO A 7 -1.03 -21.44 1.04
N ASP A 8 -1.91 -21.73 0.09
CA ASP A 8 -1.62 -21.46 -1.32
C ASP A 8 -2.23 -20.16 -1.81
N GLY A 9 -2.98 -19.46 -0.95
CA GLY A 9 -3.58 -18.20 -1.32
C GLY A 9 -2.60 -17.05 -1.22
N PRO A 10 -2.98 -15.87 -1.75
CA PRO A 10 -2.12 -14.71 -1.67
C PRO A 10 -1.99 -14.19 -0.25
N VAL A 11 -0.84 -13.61 0.04
CA VAL A 11 -0.64 -12.85 1.28
C VAL A 11 -1.35 -11.51 1.11
N ILE A 12 -2.12 -11.10 2.11
CA ILE A 12 -2.85 -9.84 2.07
C ILE A 12 -2.22 -8.85 3.05
N PHE A 13 -1.74 -7.74 2.53
CA PHE A 13 -1.22 -6.64 3.35
C PHE A 13 -2.31 -5.58 3.48
N ARG A 14 -2.75 -5.30 4.70
CA ARG A 14 -3.84 -4.35 4.94
C ARG A 14 -3.33 -3.02 5.42
N ILE A 15 -3.68 -1.98 4.67
CA ILE A 15 -3.34 -0.60 4.99
C ILE A 15 -4.55 0.02 5.69
N ASP A 16 -4.36 0.57 6.89
CA ASP A 16 -5.47 1.15 7.65
C ASP A 16 -5.69 2.60 7.22
N GLY A 17 -6.65 2.80 6.33
CA GLY A 17 -6.93 4.13 5.79
C GLY A 17 -7.50 5.11 6.81
N ARG A 18 -7.99 4.62 7.95
CA ARG A 18 -8.49 5.53 9.00
C ARG A 18 -7.37 6.35 9.61
N LYS A 19 -6.14 5.88 9.50
CA LYS A 19 -4.97 6.55 10.07
C LYS A 19 -4.23 7.41 9.07
N ILE A 20 -4.71 7.51 7.85
CA ILE A 20 -4.02 8.22 6.77
C ILE A 20 -4.69 9.55 6.50
N LYS A 21 -4.05 10.63 6.95
CA LYS A 21 -4.52 11.99 6.73
C LYS A 21 -3.49 12.84 5.98
N SER A 22 -2.33 12.25 5.66
CA SER A 22 -1.25 12.93 4.96
C SER A 22 -0.43 11.91 4.19
N THR A 23 0.47 12.39 3.33
CA THR A 23 1.37 11.51 2.60
C THR A 23 2.30 10.77 3.57
N THR A 24 2.78 11.45 4.60
CA THR A 24 3.63 10.83 5.62
C THR A 24 2.90 9.69 6.30
N ASP A 25 1.63 9.90 6.64
CA ASP A 25 0.82 8.85 7.26
C ASP A 25 0.71 7.64 6.35
N PHE A 26 0.54 7.86 5.04
CA PHE A 26 0.44 6.75 4.10
C PHE A 26 1.70 5.90 4.14
N TYR A 27 2.87 6.53 4.06
CA TYR A 27 4.12 5.75 4.05
C TYR A 27 4.36 5.03 5.38
N ARG A 28 3.93 5.63 6.48
CA ARG A 28 4.00 4.96 7.77
C ARG A 28 3.09 3.73 7.81
N GLU A 29 1.86 3.87 7.30
CA GLU A 29 0.90 2.77 7.37
C GLU A 29 1.25 1.63 6.43
N ILE A 30 1.76 1.92 5.23
CA ILE A 30 2.18 0.83 4.34
C ILE A 30 3.43 0.15 4.87
N GLY A 31 4.34 0.90 5.47
CA GLY A 31 5.52 0.30 6.11
C GLY A 31 5.13 -0.62 7.26
N PHE A 32 4.15 -0.21 8.06
CA PHE A 32 3.64 -1.05 9.13
C PHE A 32 2.96 -2.30 8.57
N ALA A 33 2.18 -2.17 7.50
CA ALA A 33 1.46 -3.30 6.92
C ALA A 33 2.42 -4.39 6.42
N VAL A 34 3.54 -4.00 5.84
CA VAL A 34 4.50 -4.95 5.26
C VAL A 34 5.53 -5.41 6.28
N ASN A 35 6.08 -4.49 7.07
CA ASN A 35 7.25 -4.76 7.90
C ASN A 35 7.06 -4.51 9.40
N GLY A 36 5.82 -4.28 9.83
CA GLY A 36 5.51 -4.11 11.25
C GLY A 36 5.84 -2.72 11.78
N PRO A 37 5.73 -2.52 13.11
CA PRO A 37 5.93 -1.20 13.71
C PRO A 37 7.28 -0.61 13.35
N GLY A 38 7.27 0.65 12.87
CA GLY A 38 8.49 1.31 12.44
C GLY A 38 9.05 0.82 11.12
N GLY A 39 8.33 -0.08 10.44
CA GLY A 39 8.81 -0.67 9.21
C GLY A 39 8.86 0.33 8.06
N TYR A 40 9.75 0.05 7.12
CA TYR A 40 9.95 0.88 5.95
C TYR A 40 9.37 0.20 4.71
N PHE A 41 8.61 0.95 3.92
CA PHE A 41 8.20 0.50 2.59
C PHE A 41 8.08 1.71 1.65
N GLY A 42 9.08 2.58 1.68
CA GLY A 42 9.16 3.78 0.85
C GLY A 42 8.85 5.05 1.63
N ARG A 43 9.35 6.16 1.13
CA ARG A 43 9.07 7.50 1.68
C ARG A 43 8.56 8.47 0.62
N ASN A 44 8.58 8.03 -0.62
CA ASN A 44 8.07 8.80 -1.75
C ASN A 44 7.63 7.80 -2.81
N LEU A 45 7.06 8.30 -3.89
CA LEU A 45 6.50 7.43 -4.91
C LEU A 45 7.58 6.59 -5.61
N ASP A 46 8.76 7.16 -5.85
CA ASP A 46 9.85 6.41 -6.48
C ASP A 46 10.33 5.27 -5.58
N ALA A 47 10.47 5.55 -4.29
CA ALA A 47 10.89 4.53 -3.33
C ALA A 47 9.81 3.45 -3.19
N LEU A 48 8.54 3.84 -3.22
CA LEU A 48 7.43 2.89 -3.19
C LEU A 48 7.50 1.95 -4.40
N ALA A 49 7.73 2.50 -5.59
CA ALA A 49 7.86 1.69 -6.79
C ALA A 49 9.00 0.69 -6.66
N ASP A 50 10.13 1.12 -6.11
CA ASP A 50 11.26 0.22 -5.88
C ASP A 50 10.92 -0.89 -4.89
N CYS A 51 10.22 -0.55 -3.82
CA CYS A 51 9.82 -1.54 -2.81
C CYS A 51 8.87 -2.58 -3.42
N LEU A 52 7.99 -2.16 -4.32
CA LEU A 52 7.05 -3.07 -4.96
C LEU A 52 7.73 -4.02 -5.95
N ARG A 53 8.97 -3.74 -6.35
CA ARG A 53 9.74 -4.66 -7.20
C ARG A 53 10.29 -5.85 -6.43
N GLY A 54 10.33 -5.77 -5.10
CA GLY A 54 10.79 -6.85 -4.24
C GLY A 54 12.01 -6.47 -3.42
N GLY A 55 12.33 -7.31 -2.45
CA GLY A 55 13.51 -7.12 -1.61
C GLY A 55 13.28 -6.25 -0.38
N PHE A 56 12.04 -5.83 -0.12
CA PHE A 56 11.74 -4.93 0.99
C PHE A 56 10.67 -5.47 1.93
N GLY A 57 10.42 -6.79 1.89
CA GLY A 57 9.51 -7.43 2.83
C GLY A 57 8.36 -8.19 2.20
N THR A 58 8.11 -7.99 0.91
CA THR A 58 7.07 -8.75 0.23
C THR A 58 7.61 -10.14 -0.14
N PRO A 59 6.71 -11.15 -0.20
CA PRO A 59 7.15 -12.50 -0.55
C PRO A 59 7.72 -12.58 -1.95
N GLU A 60 8.77 -13.38 -2.13
CA GLU A 60 9.36 -13.58 -3.45
C GLU A 60 8.84 -14.83 -4.14
N ASP A 61 8.24 -15.74 -3.37
CA ASP A 61 7.82 -17.04 -3.87
C ASP A 61 6.32 -17.28 -3.75
N ARG A 62 5.55 -16.25 -3.45
CA ARG A 62 4.10 -16.33 -3.31
C ARG A 62 3.46 -15.08 -3.87
N ALA A 63 2.22 -15.23 -4.33
CA ALA A 63 1.40 -14.08 -4.69
C ALA A 63 1.06 -13.24 -3.46
N TYR A 64 0.91 -11.97 -3.64
CA TYR A 64 0.48 -11.07 -2.58
C TYR A 64 -0.33 -9.94 -3.17
N GLU A 65 -1.15 -9.31 -2.30
CA GLU A 65 -2.01 -8.19 -2.66
C GLU A 65 -2.04 -7.21 -1.51
N PHE A 66 -2.39 -5.98 -1.83
CA PHE A 66 -2.63 -4.96 -0.81
C PHE A 66 -4.11 -4.65 -0.76
N GLU A 67 -4.62 -4.42 0.45
CA GLU A 67 -5.96 -3.90 0.66
C GLU A 67 -5.85 -2.58 1.40
N TRP A 68 -6.41 -1.54 0.82
CA TRP A 68 -6.44 -0.22 1.46
C TRP A 68 -7.83 -0.07 2.08
N GLU A 69 -7.90 -0.39 3.37
CA GLU A 69 -9.16 -0.34 4.10
C GLU A 69 -9.53 1.08 4.41
N HIS A 70 -10.83 1.38 4.42
CA HIS A 70 -11.33 2.74 4.64
C HIS A 70 -10.67 3.74 3.69
N SER A 71 -10.50 3.33 2.45
CA SER A 71 -9.80 4.16 1.47
C SER A 71 -10.53 5.47 1.21
N ALA A 72 -11.85 5.49 1.32
CA ALA A 72 -12.63 6.72 1.14
C ALA A 72 -12.26 7.78 2.17
N LEU A 73 -11.95 7.37 3.41
CA LEU A 73 -11.50 8.32 4.43
C LEU A 73 -10.14 8.90 4.08
N SER A 74 -9.20 8.04 3.66
CA SER A 74 -7.89 8.51 3.22
C SER A 74 -8.02 9.46 2.04
N ARG A 75 -8.86 9.11 1.08
CA ARG A 75 -9.03 9.91 -0.13
C ARG A 75 -9.52 11.32 0.20
N ARG A 76 -10.36 11.48 1.21
CA ARG A 76 -10.86 12.80 1.61
C ARG A 76 -9.72 13.74 2.00
N TYR A 77 -8.64 13.21 2.57
CA TYR A 77 -7.49 14.00 2.96
C TYR A 77 -6.46 14.11 1.84
N LEU A 78 -6.37 13.13 0.96
CA LEU A 78 -5.30 13.06 -0.03
C LEU A 78 -5.70 13.56 -1.41
N LYS A 79 -6.98 13.79 -1.64
CA LYS A 79 -7.45 14.18 -2.98
C LYS A 79 -6.90 15.52 -3.45
N ASP A 80 -6.60 16.42 -2.51
CA ASP A 80 -6.09 17.74 -2.82
C ASP A 80 -4.57 17.83 -2.79
N VAL A 81 -3.91 16.73 -2.46
CA VAL A 81 -2.46 16.67 -2.48
C VAL A 81 -2.05 16.28 -3.89
N GLN A 82 -1.43 17.22 -4.61
CA GLN A 82 -1.11 17.00 -6.01
C GLN A 82 0.30 16.48 -6.22
N ARG A 83 0.45 15.63 -7.22
CA ARG A 83 1.74 15.14 -7.71
C ARG A 83 1.67 15.21 -9.23
N GLY A 84 2.19 16.29 -9.80
CA GLY A 84 2.02 16.54 -11.22
C GLY A 84 0.57 16.88 -11.51
N GLN A 85 -0.05 16.15 -12.41
CA GLN A 85 -1.44 16.38 -12.80
C GLN A 85 -2.42 15.47 -12.06
N SER A 86 -1.91 14.57 -11.21
CA SER A 86 -2.74 13.64 -10.46
C SER A 86 -2.67 13.94 -8.98
N SER A 87 -3.72 13.58 -8.25
CA SER A 87 -3.67 13.64 -6.79
C SER A 87 -2.70 12.55 -6.30
N PHE A 88 -2.23 12.72 -5.08
CA PHE A 88 -1.38 11.72 -4.47
C PHE A 88 -2.07 10.34 -4.44
N PHE A 89 -3.37 10.34 -4.12
CA PHE A 89 -4.14 9.10 -4.07
C PHE A 89 -4.09 8.37 -5.41
N GLU A 90 -4.32 9.09 -6.50
CA GLU A 90 -4.28 8.49 -7.83
C GLU A 90 -2.87 8.08 -8.22
N SER A 91 -1.87 8.86 -7.82
CA SER A 91 -0.48 8.51 -8.11
C SER A 91 -0.06 7.21 -7.43
N VAL A 92 -0.54 6.96 -6.21
CA VAL A 92 -0.28 5.69 -5.54
C VAL A 92 -0.89 4.53 -6.34
N ARG A 93 -2.12 4.71 -6.79
CA ARG A 93 -2.78 3.67 -7.60
C ARG A 93 -1.99 3.37 -8.87
N ASP A 94 -1.50 4.43 -9.51
CA ASP A 94 -0.70 4.28 -10.74
C ASP A 94 0.60 3.52 -10.48
N VAL A 95 1.24 3.80 -9.35
CA VAL A 95 2.49 3.11 -8.99
C VAL A 95 2.23 1.60 -8.82
N PHE A 96 1.16 1.24 -8.12
CA PHE A 96 0.80 -0.16 -7.96
C PHE A 96 0.48 -0.81 -9.30
N ASP A 97 -0.29 -0.12 -10.14
CA ASP A 97 -0.66 -0.63 -11.45
C ASP A 97 0.56 -0.86 -12.32
N THR A 98 1.47 0.11 -12.37
CA THR A 98 2.70 0.00 -13.16
C THR A 98 3.58 -1.14 -12.66
N ALA A 99 3.60 -1.36 -11.35
CA ALA A 99 4.39 -2.45 -10.77
C ALA A 99 3.73 -3.81 -10.95
N GLY A 100 2.47 -3.84 -11.40
CA GLY A 100 1.73 -5.09 -11.55
C GLY A 100 1.30 -5.69 -10.22
N VAL A 101 1.17 -4.88 -9.18
CA VAL A 101 0.78 -5.33 -7.85
C VAL A 101 -0.66 -4.91 -7.58
N THR A 102 -1.47 -5.85 -7.14
CA THR A 102 -2.89 -5.62 -6.89
C THR A 102 -3.10 -4.75 -5.66
N LEU A 103 -3.86 -3.68 -5.82
CA LEU A 103 -4.29 -2.81 -4.73
C LEU A 103 -5.81 -2.74 -4.75
N ASN A 104 -6.43 -3.32 -3.74
CA ASN A 104 -7.88 -3.32 -3.60
C ASN A 104 -8.30 -2.19 -2.67
N LEU A 105 -9.17 -1.32 -3.16
CA LEU A 105 -9.71 -0.21 -2.35
C LEU A 105 -10.96 -0.70 -1.66
N LYS A 106 -10.98 -0.64 -0.35
CA LYS A 106 -12.08 -1.13 0.46
C LYS A 106 -12.86 -0.02 1.17
#